data_5d9a43fbc8a78d76d6d715b86dcf5df9
#
_entry.id   5d9a43fbc8a78d76d6d715b86dcf5df9
#
_cell.length_a   1.000
_cell.length_b   1.000
_cell.length_c   1.000
_cell.angle_alpha   90.00
_cell.angle_beta   90.00
_cell.angle_gamma   90.00
#
_symmetry.space_group_name_H-M   'P 1'
#
loop_
_entity.id
_entity.type
_entity.pdbx_description
1 polymer ?
#
loop_
_entity_poly.entity_id
_entity_poly.type
_entity_poly.pdbx_seq_one_letter_code
_entity_poly.pdbx_strand_id
1 'polypeptide(L)'
;MNSDFQCTVRPTPEPIAELERLGDQIAELSAHLNAASARLLDLIREFDARGGWHNGFSSCAAWLTWRVGLEPGAAREHVRVARALGTLPLLAQALARGELSYSKVRALTRVATPEAEERLLAVGRAGTAEHVERIVRGWRRVDRIAEARESTRRHRSRALHVYQDEDGMVVIRGRLAPEVGAVLRHALAAAGETLYQRARAAHGDDVPAETPTMAQQQADALGLLAETALHHGIDPGAPGERYQVVVHVDAQVLADADAPGQSVLEGGARIPVDTSQRLACDASRVVMRHDPDGRVTEIGARTRTIPPALRRALQHRDRGCRFPGCGRLFGQGHHIRHWAHGGPTTLSNLALLCRRHHRAVHEEGYQVERQPDGDLCFRRPDGRLLPEVPERAVVPQAPADALRARHDAQGLHIHARTAMPGWLGERLDVGYAIDVLHPVAACVRTAVEFDAPVKS
;
A
#
# COMPACT_ATOMS: atom_id res chain seq x y z
N MET A 1 -54.59 36.93 -24.16
CA MET A 1 -53.94 36.98 -22.88
C MET A 1 -54.56 35.89 -22.02
N ASN A 2 -54.09 34.66 -22.13
CA ASN A 2 -54.53 33.53 -21.31
C ASN A 2 -53.43 33.29 -20.27
N SER A 3 -53.68 33.62 -19.04
CA SER A 3 -52.84 33.27 -17.91
C SER A 3 -53.26 31.91 -17.38
N ASP A 4 -52.52 30.88 -17.78
CA ASP A 4 -52.63 29.54 -17.17
C ASP A 4 -52.06 29.59 -15.76
N PHE A 5 -52.93 29.73 -14.77
CA PHE A 5 -52.60 29.44 -13.39
C PHE A 5 -52.46 27.93 -13.22
N GLN A 6 -51.22 27.43 -13.33
CA GLN A 6 -50.92 26.08 -12.87
C GLN A 6 -51.07 26.01 -11.35
N CYS A 7 -52.15 25.43 -10.94
CA CYS A 7 -52.40 25.05 -9.53
C CYS A 7 -51.39 23.97 -9.15
N THR A 8 -50.28 24.35 -8.50
CA THR A 8 -49.37 23.39 -7.87
C THR A 8 -50.07 22.71 -6.71
N VAL A 9 -50.52 21.48 -6.93
CA VAL A 9 -51.06 20.61 -5.88
C VAL A 9 -49.94 20.46 -4.83
N ARG A 10 -50.11 21.06 -3.64
CA ARG A 10 -49.26 20.78 -2.50
C ARG A 10 -49.44 19.30 -2.15
N PRO A 11 -48.37 18.51 -2.00
CA PRO A 11 -48.51 17.14 -1.55
C PRO A 11 -49.21 17.13 -0.19
N THR A 12 -50.19 16.28 -0.05
CA THR A 12 -50.86 16.00 1.25
C THR A 12 -49.78 15.60 2.24
N PRO A 13 -49.72 16.22 3.45
CA PRO A 13 -48.72 15.82 4.43
C PRO A 13 -48.89 14.34 4.77
N GLU A 14 -47.88 13.53 4.55
CA GLU A 14 -47.83 12.15 5.06
C GLU A 14 -48.07 12.19 6.58
N PRO A 15 -48.76 11.20 7.16
CA PRO A 15 -48.97 11.14 8.61
C PRO A 15 -47.60 11.20 9.31
N ILE A 16 -47.41 12.12 10.24
CA ILE A 16 -46.18 12.33 11.00
C ILE A 16 -45.62 11.00 11.56
N ALA A 17 -46.52 10.12 12.03
CA ALA A 17 -46.15 8.80 12.55
C ALA A 17 -45.50 7.86 11.49
N GLU A 18 -45.78 8.05 10.21
CA GLU A 18 -45.18 7.27 9.14
C GLU A 18 -43.72 7.75 8.85
N LEU A 19 -43.55 9.07 8.87
CA LEU A 19 -42.22 9.66 8.73
C LEU A 19 -41.29 9.34 9.93
N GLU A 20 -41.83 9.32 11.14
CA GLU A 20 -41.13 8.90 12.35
C GLU A 20 -40.66 7.43 12.25
N ARG A 21 -41.57 6.52 11.79
CA ARG A 21 -41.22 5.11 11.56
C ARG A 21 -40.13 4.95 10.51
N LEU A 22 -40.16 5.72 9.42
CA LEU A 22 -39.09 5.73 8.41
C LEU A 22 -37.80 6.24 9.01
N GLY A 23 -37.84 7.27 9.85
CA GLY A 23 -36.67 7.77 10.58
C GLY A 23 -36.03 6.70 11.48
N ASP A 24 -36.83 5.97 12.23
CA ASP A 24 -36.41 4.87 13.08
C ASP A 24 -35.76 3.72 12.25
N GLN A 25 -36.40 3.34 11.14
CA GLN A 25 -35.85 2.32 10.23
C GLN A 25 -34.49 2.72 9.61
N ILE A 26 -34.34 4.00 9.25
CA ILE A 26 -33.07 4.54 8.75
C ILE A 26 -31.98 4.45 9.84
N ALA A 27 -32.29 4.87 11.06
CA ALA A 27 -31.38 4.86 12.18
C ALA A 27 -30.95 3.42 12.55
N GLU A 28 -31.92 2.50 12.62
CA GLU A 28 -31.65 1.08 12.89
C GLU A 28 -30.78 0.44 11.81
N LEU A 29 -31.15 0.60 10.53
CA LEU A 29 -30.37 0.04 9.43
C LEU A 29 -28.95 0.63 9.39
N SER A 30 -28.80 1.93 9.68
CA SER A 30 -27.49 2.57 9.79
C SER A 30 -26.63 1.95 10.89
N ALA A 31 -27.20 1.63 12.05
CA ALA A 31 -26.50 0.96 13.14
C ALA A 31 -26.11 -0.49 12.75
N HIS A 32 -26.95 -1.23 12.06
CA HIS A 32 -26.61 -2.54 11.50
C HIS A 32 -25.45 -2.46 10.50
N LEU A 33 -25.40 -1.44 9.63
CA LEU A 33 -24.29 -1.22 8.70
C LEU A 33 -22.98 -0.88 9.42
N ASN A 34 -23.04 -0.14 10.52
CA ASN A 34 -21.88 0.14 11.35
C ASN A 34 -21.32 -1.13 12.01
N ALA A 35 -22.19 -1.98 12.56
CA ALA A 35 -21.79 -3.27 13.12
C ALA A 35 -21.19 -4.21 12.04
N ALA A 36 -21.78 -4.24 10.86
CA ALA A 36 -21.23 -4.97 9.72
C ALA A 36 -19.89 -4.41 9.28
N SER A 37 -19.70 -3.08 9.34
CA SER A 37 -18.43 -2.43 9.05
C SER A 37 -17.33 -2.84 10.04
N ALA A 38 -17.66 -3.04 11.32
CA ALA A 38 -16.72 -3.58 12.31
C ALA A 38 -16.22 -4.96 11.88
N ARG A 39 -17.16 -5.84 11.48
CA ARG A 39 -16.77 -7.19 11.01
C ARG A 39 -15.93 -7.14 9.74
N LEU A 40 -16.23 -6.24 8.81
CA LEU A 40 -15.41 -6.01 7.61
C LEU A 40 -13.98 -5.58 7.99
N LEU A 41 -13.84 -4.64 8.92
CA LEU A 41 -12.53 -4.16 9.38
C LEU A 41 -11.73 -5.26 10.10
N ASP A 42 -12.38 -6.13 10.88
CA ASP A 42 -11.72 -7.29 11.49
C ASP A 42 -11.18 -8.26 10.44
N LEU A 43 -12.00 -8.57 9.42
CA LEU A 43 -11.58 -9.41 8.30
C LEU A 43 -10.41 -8.78 7.52
N ILE A 44 -10.47 -7.46 7.28
CA ILE A 44 -9.38 -6.73 6.62
C ILE A 44 -8.10 -6.81 7.46
N ARG A 45 -8.20 -6.61 8.78
CA ARG A 45 -7.06 -6.68 9.70
C ARG A 45 -6.43 -8.08 9.71
N GLU A 46 -7.23 -9.13 9.79
CA GLU A 46 -6.77 -10.51 9.76
C GLU A 46 -6.11 -10.86 8.43
N PHE A 47 -6.76 -10.50 7.32
CA PHE A 47 -6.25 -10.74 5.97
C PHE A 47 -4.94 -9.99 5.72
N ASP A 48 -4.85 -8.73 6.18
CA ASP A 48 -3.65 -7.92 6.08
C ASP A 48 -2.49 -8.49 6.92
N ALA A 49 -2.75 -8.89 8.16
CA ALA A 49 -1.76 -9.47 9.06
C ALA A 49 -1.20 -10.82 8.55
N ARG A 50 -2.03 -11.61 7.89
CA ARG A 50 -1.62 -12.88 7.27
C ARG A 50 -0.99 -12.71 5.88
N GLY A 51 -0.88 -11.47 5.38
CA GLY A 51 -0.31 -11.22 4.07
C GLY A 51 -1.13 -11.78 2.90
N GLY A 52 -2.44 -11.98 3.07
CA GLY A 52 -3.32 -12.59 2.06
C GLY A 52 -3.38 -11.85 0.71
N TRP A 53 -2.93 -10.61 0.68
CA TRP A 53 -2.80 -9.77 -0.52
C TRP A 53 -1.49 -10.00 -1.29
N HIS A 54 -0.53 -10.74 -0.78
CA HIS A 54 0.76 -11.00 -1.43
C HIS A 54 0.65 -11.73 -2.79
N ASN A 55 -0.53 -12.21 -3.13
CA ASN A 55 -0.85 -12.86 -4.41
C ASN A 55 -0.84 -11.87 -5.61
N GLY A 56 0.28 -11.20 -5.84
CA GLY A 56 0.45 -10.27 -6.96
C GLY A 56 0.14 -8.81 -6.63
N PHE A 57 -0.46 -8.48 -5.49
CA PHE A 57 -0.80 -7.10 -5.13
C PHE A 57 0.30 -6.41 -4.30
N SER A 58 0.37 -5.09 -4.41
CA SER A 58 1.40 -4.30 -3.71
C SER A 58 1.02 -3.97 -2.27
N SER A 59 -0.25 -4.14 -1.89
CA SER A 59 -0.76 -3.87 -0.54
C SER A 59 -2.17 -4.44 -0.38
N CYS A 60 -2.60 -4.61 0.86
CA CYS A 60 -3.98 -4.94 1.18
C CYS A 60 -4.97 -3.94 0.56
N ALA A 61 -4.66 -2.64 0.57
CA ALA A 61 -5.50 -1.63 -0.05
C ALA A 61 -5.64 -1.83 -1.58
N ALA A 62 -4.55 -2.17 -2.28
CA ALA A 62 -4.61 -2.46 -3.71
C ALA A 62 -5.46 -3.71 -4.00
N TRP A 63 -5.36 -4.74 -3.16
CA TRP A 63 -6.20 -5.92 -3.25
C TRP A 63 -7.69 -5.59 -3.01
N LEU A 64 -7.99 -4.75 -2.00
CA LEU A 64 -9.36 -4.30 -1.72
C LEU A 64 -9.94 -3.50 -2.89
N THR A 65 -9.16 -2.63 -3.51
CA THR A 65 -9.59 -1.89 -4.70
C THR A 65 -9.98 -2.85 -5.83
N TRP A 66 -9.17 -3.84 -6.10
CA TRP A 66 -9.43 -4.83 -7.15
C TRP A 66 -10.58 -5.78 -6.78
N ARG A 67 -10.56 -6.37 -5.57
CA ARG A 67 -11.48 -7.45 -5.19
C ARG A 67 -12.87 -6.96 -4.80
N VAL A 68 -12.93 -5.79 -4.15
CA VAL A 68 -14.15 -5.25 -3.54
C VAL A 68 -14.66 -4.01 -4.29
N GLY A 69 -13.84 -3.43 -5.18
CA GLY A 69 -14.20 -2.24 -5.93
C GLY A 69 -14.11 -0.94 -5.11
N LEU A 70 -13.40 -0.93 -3.98
CA LEU A 70 -13.23 0.29 -3.21
C LEU A 70 -12.33 1.28 -3.95
N GLU A 71 -12.67 2.56 -3.89
CA GLU A 71 -11.78 3.63 -4.35
C GLU A 71 -10.44 3.56 -3.59
N PRO A 72 -9.27 3.80 -4.25
CA PRO A 72 -7.96 3.63 -3.61
C PRO A 72 -7.75 4.40 -2.31
N GLY A 73 -8.33 5.59 -2.15
CA GLY A 73 -8.30 6.36 -0.92
C GLY A 73 -9.11 5.71 0.20
N ALA A 74 -10.34 5.27 -0.13
CA ALA A 74 -11.20 4.55 0.80
C ALA A 74 -10.58 3.22 1.24
N ALA A 75 -9.98 2.47 0.31
CA ALA A 75 -9.29 1.21 0.63
C ALA A 75 -8.12 1.42 1.61
N ARG A 76 -7.28 2.44 1.37
CA ARG A 76 -6.19 2.80 2.31
C ARG A 76 -6.71 3.17 3.69
N GLU A 77 -7.81 3.94 3.74
CA GLU A 77 -8.40 4.36 5.01
C GLU A 77 -9.02 3.20 5.77
N HIS A 78 -9.69 2.25 5.10
CA HIS A 78 -10.19 1.02 5.73
C HIS A 78 -9.06 0.19 6.33
N VAL A 79 -7.95 0.00 5.61
CA VAL A 79 -6.77 -0.72 6.15
C VAL A 79 -6.17 0.02 7.35
N ARG A 80 -6.06 1.36 7.28
CA ARG A 80 -5.56 2.17 8.39
C ARG A 80 -6.42 2.02 9.64
N VAL A 81 -7.74 2.15 9.49
CA VAL A 81 -8.70 2.02 10.61
C VAL A 81 -8.69 0.60 11.17
N ALA A 82 -8.68 -0.41 10.30
CA ALA A 82 -8.62 -1.81 10.71
C ALA A 82 -7.38 -2.11 11.57
N ARG A 83 -6.20 -1.60 11.17
CA ARG A 83 -4.96 -1.72 11.95
C ARG A 83 -5.06 -1.00 13.30
N ALA A 84 -5.57 0.24 13.30
CA ALA A 84 -5.71 1.02 14.53
C ALA A 84 -6.63 0.36 15.55
N LEU A 85 -7.77 -0.21 15.11
CA LEU A 85 -8.70 -0.92 15.98
C LEU A 85 -8.09 -2.19 16.62
N GLY A 86 -7.00 -2.71 16.08
CA GLY A 86 -6.26 -3.82 16.71
C GLY A 86 -5.66 -3.48 18.09
N THR A 87 -5.44 -2.21 18.37
CA THR A 87 -4.92 -1.70 19.67
C THR A 87 -5.95 -0.87 20.44
N LEU A 88 -7.17 -0.75 19.93
CA LEU A 88 -8.24 0.08 20.46
C LEU A 88 -9.53 -0.76 20.66
N PRO A 89 -9.55 -1.65 21.66
CA PRO A 89 -10.64 -2.61 21.84
C PRO A 89 -11.98 -1.98 22.20
N LEU A 90 -12.01 -0.85 22.91
CA LEU A 90 -13.26 -0.21 23.31
C LEU A 90 -13.96 0.44 22.10
N LEU A 91 -13.20 1.10 21.23
CA LEU A 91 -13.72 1.65 19.97
C LEU A 91 -14.16 0.53 19.02
N ALA A 92 -13.40 -0.56 18.93
CA ALA A 92 -13.76 -1.73 18.13
C ALA A 92 -15.09 -2.35 18.60
N GLN A 93 -15.27 -2.53 19.91
CA GLN A 93 -16.51 -3.06 20.49
C GLN A 93 -17.70 -2.12 20.27
N ALA A 94 -17.51 -0.80 20.45
CA ALA A 94 -18.59 0.16 20.26
C ALA A 94 -19.07 0.19 18.78
N LEU A 95 -18.13 0.08 17.83
CA LEU A 95 -18.46 -0.06 16.42
C LEU A 95 -19.19 -1.39 16.15
N ALA A 96 -18.70 -2.50 16.72
CA ALA A 96 -19.30 -3.83 16.55
C ALA A 96 -20.73 -3.92 17.11
N ARG A 97 -21.07 -3.12 18.13
CA ARG A 97 -22.42 -3.00 18.65
C ARG A 97 -23.29 -1.97 17.91
N GLY A 98 -22.74 -1.31 16.87
CA GLY A 98 -23.45 -0.29 16.11
C GLY A 98 -23.61 1.05 16.86
N GLU A 99 -22.99 1.22 18.02
CA GLU A 99 -23.11 2.44 18.85
C GLU A 99 -22.39 3.65 18.23
N LEU A 100 -21.31 3.39 17.52
CA LEU A 100 -20.54 4.42 16.80
C LEU A 100 -20.66 4.24 15.29
N SER A 101 -20.74 5.33 14.57
CA SER A 101 -20.62 5.30 13.11
C SER A 101 -19.17 5.08 12.68
N TYR A 102 -18.98 4.45 11.52
CA TYR A 102 -17.65 4.33 10.90
C TYR A 102 -16.94 5.70 10.75
N SER A 103 -17.70 6.77 10.44
CA SER A 103 -17.15 8.13 10.32
C SER A 103 -16.52 8.62 11.63
N LYS A 104 -17.20 8.39 12.77
CA LYS A 104 -16.67 8.75 14.09
C LYS A 104 -15.41 7.93 14.42
N VAL A 105 -15.46 6.61 14.23
CA VAL A 105 -14.32 5.73 14.50
C VAL A 105 -13.14 6.07 13.60
N ARG A 106 -13.37 6.35 12.34
CA ARG A 106 -12.34 6.81 11.40
C ARG A 106 -11.63 8.07 11.88
N ALA A 107 -12.38 9.03 12.42
CA ALA A 107 -11.81 10.26 12.97
C ALA A 107 -11.05 9.99 14.27
N LEU A 108 -11.66 9.30 15.23
CA LEU A 108 -11.07 9.01 16.53
C LEU A 108 -9.76 8.23 16.42
N THR A 109 -9.69 7.23 15.56
CA THR A 109 -8.48 6.41 15.32
C THR A 109 -7.28 7.18 14.75
N ARG A 110 -7.41 8.48 14.48
CA ARG A 110 -6.29 9.36 14.09
C ARG A 110 -5.51 9.92 15.27
N VAL A 111 -6.12 9.91 16.45
CA VAL A 111 -5.55 10.51 17.67
C VAL A 111 -5.67 9.59 18.88
N ALA A 112 -6.48 8.53 18.80
CA ALA A 112 -6.66 7.61 19.90
C ALA A 112 -5.38 6.80 20.17
N THR A 113 -5.01 6.73 21.45
CA THR A 113 -4.05 5.80 22.03
C THR A 113 -4.76 4.93 23.06
N PRO A 114 -4.22 3.76 23.46
CA PRO A 114 -4.85 2.94 24.50
C PRO A 114 -5.20 3.72 25.78
N GLU A 115 -4.36 4.70 26.17
CA GLU A 115 -4.54 5.50 27.38
C GLU A 115 -5.64 6.57 27.24
N ALA A 116 -5.90 7.00 26.00
CA ALA A 116 -6.91 8.03 25.69
C ALA A 116 -8.22 7.42 25.17
N GLU A 117 -8.26 6.13 24.90
CA GLU A 117 -9.35 5.46 24.20
C GLU A 117 -10.70 5.66 24.90
N GLU A 118 -10.76 5.43 26.21
CA GLU A 118 -12.00 5.53 26.99
C GLU A 118 -12.61 6.94 26.93
N ARG A 119 -11.76 7.96 27.09
CA ARG A 119 -12.18 9.36 27.02
C ARG A 119 -12.67 9.75 25.63
N LEU A 120 -11.98 9.28 24.60
CA LEU A 120 -12.35 9.52 23.22
C LEU A 120 -13.60 8.73 22.81
N LEU A 121 -13.81 7.54 23.38
CA LEU A 121 -15.06 6.80 23.21
C LEU A 121 -16.25 7.55 23.81
N ALA A 122 -16.12 8.12 25.00
CA ALA A 122 -17.16 8.95 25.62
C ALA A 122 -17.53 10.15 24.71
N VAL A 123 -16.54 10.80 24.14
CA VAL A 123 -16.75 11.88 23.13
C VAL A 123 -17.49 11.33 21.89
N GLY A 124 -17.09 10.18 21.41
CA GLY A 124 -17.74 9.55 20.25
C GLY A 124 -19.21 9.22 20.47
N ARG A 125 -19.57 8.75 21.67
CA ARG A 125 -20.94 8.49 22.06
C ARG A 125 -21.78 9.75 22.25
N ALA A 126 -21.21 10.76 22.93
CA ALA A 126 -21.90 11.99 23.22
C ALA A 126 -22.09 12.89 21.98
N GLY A 127 -21.04 13.03 21.17
CA GLY A 127 -20.99 13.98 20.06
C GLY A 127 -21.54 13.47 18.73
N THR A 128 -21.88 14.41 17.84
CA THR A 128 -22.09 14.11 16.42
C THR A 128 -20.76 13.82 15.72
N ALA A 129 -20.79 13.32 14.48
CA ALA A 129 -19.56 13.10 13.70
C ALA A 129 -18.77 14.42 13.49
N GLU A 130 -19.50 15.55 13.33
CA GLU A 130 -18.87 16.87 13.23
C GLU A 130 -18.17 17.29 14.52
N HIS A 131 -18.77 17.04 15.67
CA HIS A 131 -18.16 17.33 16.98
C HIS A 131 -16.85 16.53 17.13
N VAL A 132 -16.86 15.25 16.81
CA VAL A 132 -15.66 14.39 16.84
C VAL A 132 -14.57 14.90 15.90
N GLU A 133 -14.91 15.27 14.67
CA GLU A 133 -13.94 15.82 13.71
C GLU A 133 -13.35 17.16 14.18
N ARG A 134 -14.13 18.00 14.84
CA ARG A 134 -13.64 19.27 15.43
C ARG A 134 -12.68 19.03 16.58
N ILE A 135 -13.00 18.08 17.47
CA ILE A 135 -12.12 17.72 18.59
C ILE A 135 -10.82 17.10 18.06
N VAL A 136 -10.87 16.19 17.12
CA VAL A 136 -9.68 15.57 16.49
C VAL A 136 -8.80 16.63 15.82
N ARG A 137 -9.38 17.62 15.15
CA ARG A 137 -8.61 18.76 14.60
C ARG A 137 -7.95 19.61 15.67
N GLY A 138 -8.64 19.90 16.77
CA GLY A 138 -8.10 20.62 17.92
C GLY A 138 -6.95 19.86 18.57
N TRP A 139 -7.14 18.56 18.82
CA TRP A 139 -6.13 17.66 19.36
C TRP A 139 -4.82 17.69 18.56
N ARG A 140 -4.93 17.55 17.25
CA ARG A 140 -3.77 17.61 16.34
C ARG A 140 -3.09 18.99 16.29
N ARG A 141 -3.78 20.05 16.70
CA ARG A 141 -3.20 21.39 16.80
C ARG A 141 -2.29 21.54 18.02
N VAL A 142 -2.68 20.98 19.16
CA VAL A 142 -1.88 20.97 20.37
C VAL A 142 -0.61 20.15 20.16
N ASP A 143 -0.75 18.98 19.57
CA ASP A 143 0.38 18.12 19.20
C ASP A 143 1.40 18.87 18.32
N ARG A 144 0.94 19.72 17.39
CA ARG A 144 1.83 20.47 16.49
C ARG A 144 2.78 21.45 17.20
N ILE A 145 2.37 22.05 18.30
CA ILE A 145 3.23 23.00 19.04
C ILE A 145 4.34 22.24 19.78
N ALA A 146 4.01 21.11 20.37
CA ALA A 146 4.99 20.21 20.99
C ALA A 146 5.91 19.58 19.92
N GLU A 147 5.35 19.13 18.80
CA GLU A 147 6.07 18.55 17.67
C GLU A 147 7.05 19.54 17.01
N ALA A 148 6.73 20.83 16.88
CA ALA A 148 7.63 21.82 16.28
C ALA A 148 8.95 21.96 17.07
N ARG A 149 8.88 21.92 18.39
CA ARG A 149 10.06 21.96 19.27
C ARG A 149 10.86 20.66 19.15
N GLU A 150 10.19 19.52 19.13
CA GLU A 150 10.81 18.21 18.99
C GLU A 150 11.40 17.99 17.59
N SER A 151 10.74 18.47 16.54
CA SER A 151 11.24 18.43 15.16
C SER A 151 12.58 19.15 15.01
N THR A 152 12.72 20.34 15.60
CA THR A 152 13.98 21.09 15.59
C THR A 152 15.09 20.32 16.31
N ARG A 153 14.80 19.68 17.44
CA ARG A 153 15.75 18.85 18.19
C ARG A 153 16.18 17.64 17.37
N ARG A 154 15.23 16.93 16.72
CA ARG A 154 15.48 15.77 15.87
C ARG A 154 16.31 16.14 14.64
N HIS A 155 16.00 17.29 14.01
CA HIS A 155 16.77 17.76 12.85
C HIS A 155 18.23 18.03 13.21
N ARG A 156 18.51 18.61 14.39
CA ARG A 156 19.88 18.86 14.86
C ARG A 156 20.63 17.58 15.22
N SER A 157 19.94 16.53 15.62
CA SER A 157 20.56 15.24 16.01
C SER A 157 20.71 14.24 14.85
N ARG A 158 20.43 14.65 13.60
CA ARG A 158 20.63 13.80 12.44
C ARG A 158 22.12 13.52 12.22
N ALA A 159 22.45 12.27 11.96
CA ALA A 159 23.81 11.84 11.64
C ALA A 159 23.74 10.57 10.79
N LEU A 160 24.69 10.39 9.91
CA LEU A 160 24.91 9.17 9.17
C LEU A 160 26.40 8.88 9.17
N HIS A 161 26.80 7.69 9.62
CA HIS A 161 28.15 7.20 9.60
C HIS A 161 28.19 5.99 8.68
N VAL A 162 29.08 6.02 7.70
CA VAL A 162 29.33 4.94 6.75
C VAL A 162 30.83 4.64 6.85
N TYR A 163 31.18 3.43 7.25
CA TYR A 163 32.57 3.02 7.39
C TYR A 163 32.69 1.53 7.11
N GLN A 164 33.90 1.08 6.83
CA GLN A 164 34.22 -0.32 6.62
C GLN A 164 34.74 -0.92 7.94
N ASP A 165 34.23 -2.08 8.32
CA ASP A 165 34.67 -2.81 9.51
C ASP A 165 35.90 -3.72 9.21
N GLU A 166 36.35 -4.44 10.22
CA GLU A 166 37.55 -5.30 10.15
C GLU A 166 37.35 -6.49 9.19
N ASP A 167 36.11 -6.91 8.95
CA ASP A 167 35.74 -7.97 8.01
C ASP A 167 35.56 -7.45 6.57
N GLY A 168 35.78 -6.15 6.36
CA GLY A 168 35.58 -5.51 5.06
C GLY A 168 34.12 -5.19 4.70
N MET A 169 33.18 -5.41 5.62
CA MET A 169 31.78 -5.09 5.44
C MET A 169 31.53 -3.60 5.63
N VAL A 170 30.63 -3.03 4.82
CA VAL A 170 30.22 -1.63 4.98
C VAL A 170 29.16 -1.51 6.06
N VAL A 171 29.48 -0.87 7.17
CA VAL A 171 28.58 -0.60 8.27
C VAL A 171 27.96 0.78 8.10
N ILE A 172 26.62 0.82 8.15
CA ILE A 172 25.83 2.04 8.05
C ILE A 172 25.09 2.23 9.38
N ARG A 173 25.36 3.34 10.07
CA ARG A 173 24.76 3.66 11.36
C ARG A 173 24.36 5.13 11.39
N GLY A 174 23.10 5.42 11.77
CA GLY A 174 22.69 6.82 11.79
C GLY A 174 21.31 7.08 12.35
N ARG A 175 21.00 8.38 12.40
CA ARG A 175 19.67 8.90 12.75
C ARG A 175 19.25 9.95 11.71
N LEU A 176 18.07 9.77 11.15
CA LEU A 176 17.51 10.66 10.14
C LEU A 176 16.32 11.44 10.74
N ALA A 177 16.08 12.62 10.22
CA ALA A 177 14.85 13.36 10.50
C ALA A 177 13.64 12.51 10.04
N PRO A 178 12.49 12.59 10.75
CA PRO A 178 11.33 11.70 10.48
C PRO A 178 10.87 11.72 9.03
N GLU A 179 10.88 12.88 8.37
CA GLU A 179 10.50 13.06 6.97
C GLU A 179 11.47 12.34 6.02
N VAL A 180 12.77 12.46 6.25
CA VAL A 180 13.81 11.78 5.46
C VAL A 180 13.78 10.27 5.75
N GLY A 181 13.59 9.91 7.02
CA GLY A 181 13.42 8.52 7.44
C GLY A 181 12.17 7.87 6.82
N ALA A 182 11.08 8.61 6.66
CA ALA A 182 9.87 8.12 6.00
C ALA A 182 10.12 7.85 4.52
N VAL A 183 10.82 8.75 3.81
CA VAL A 183 11.20 8.56 2.41
C VAL A 183 12.11 7.33 2.27
N LEU A 184 13.13 7.22 3.12
CA LEU A 184 14.03 6.06 3.11
C LEU A 184 13.29 4.75 3.41
N ARG A 185 12.43 4.72 4.43
CA ARG A 185 11.63 3.53 4.77
C ARG A 185 10.68 3.14 3.64
N HIS A 186 10.06 4.13 2.98
CA HIS A 186 9.20 3.87 1.84
C HIS A 186 9.99 3.31 0.65
N ALA A 187 11.16 3.87 0.40
CA ALA A 187 12.05 3.38 -0.65
C ALA A 187 12.59 1.97 -0.32
N LEU A 188 13.00 1.72 0.92
CA LEU A 188 13.41 0.39 1.38
C LEU A 188 12.26 -0.62 1.30
N ALA A 189 11.04 -0.25 1.69
CA ALA A 189 9.89 -1.12 1.56
C ALA A 189 9.57 -1.45 0.08
N ALA A 190 9.65 -0.45 -0.80
CA ALA A 190 9.47 -0.64 -2.24
C ALA A 190 10.58 -1.52 -2.85
N ALA A 191 11.81 -1.36 -2.38
CA ALA A 191 12.94 -2.19 -2.76
C ALA A 191 12.86 -3.59 -2.14
N GLY A 192 12.54 -3.70 -0.86
CA GLY A 192 12.39 -4.97 -0.14
C GLY A 192 11.24 -5.80 -0.67
N GLU A 193 10.10 -5.20 -1.02
CA GLU A 193 9.03 -5.91 -1.72
C GLU A 193 9.50 -6.41 -3.09
N THR A 194 10.41 -5.67 -3.70
CA THR A 194 11.09 -6.12 -4.90
C THR A 194 11.99 -7.33 -4.63
N LEU A 195 12.59 -7.48 -3.48
CA LEU A 195 13.53 -8.55 -3.12
C LEU A 195 12.84 -9.76 -2.46
N TYR A 196 11.79 -9.57 -1.71
CA TYR A 196 10.99 -10.66 -1.13
C TYR A 196 10.40 -11.60 -2.19
N GLN A 197 9.98 -11.03 -3.27
CA GLN A 197 9.43 -11.76 -4.39
C GLN A 197 10.52 -12.55 -5.18
N ARG A 198 11.82 -12.25 -5.04
CA ARG A 198 12.94 -13.05 -5.60
C ARG A 198 13.10 -14.38 -4.90
N ALA A 199 13.03 -14.38 -3.60
CA ALA A 199 13.23 -15.57 -2.81
C ALA A 199 12.09 -16.59 -3.04
N ARG A 200 10.86 -16.09 -3.21
CA ARG A 200 9.69 -16.95 -3.37
C ARG A 200 9.58 -17.61 -4.76
N ALA A 201 10.09 -16.96 -5.79
CA ALA A 201 10.06 -17.51 -7.15
C ALA A 201 11.11 -18.58 -7.40
N ALA A 202 12.21 -18.53 -6.66
CA ALA A 202 13.30 -19.49 -6.79
C ALA A 202 13.00 -20.85 -6.14
N HIS A 203 11.97 -20.96 -5.31
CA HIS A 203 11.84 -22.12 -4.40
C HIS A 203 10.50 -22.86 -4.47
N GLY A 204 9.54 -22.50 -5.35
CA GLY A 204 8.23 -23.18 -5.44
C GLY A 204 7.53 -23.29 -4.08
N ASP A 205 6.86 -24.39 -3.80
CA ASP A 205 6.27 -24.69 -2.49
C ASP A 205 7.27 -25.22 -1.43
N ASP A 206 8.52 -25.46 -1.80
CA ASP A 206 9.58 -25.82 -0.86
C ASP A 206 10.09 -24.55 -0.17
N VAL A 207 9.75 -24.40 1.08
CA VAL A 207 10.27 -23.32 1.96
C VAL A 207 11.80 -23.51 2.07
N PRO A 208 12.63 -22.52 1.67
CA PRO A 208 14.07 -22.64 1.86
C PRO A 208 14.39 -22.87 3.33
N ALA A 209 15.39 -23.69 3.60
CA ALA A 209 15.86 -23.99 4.96
C ALA A 209 16.29 -22.72 5.74
N GLU A 210 16.60 -21.64 5.02
CA GLU A 210 16.92 -20.32 5.61
C GLU A 210 16.18 -19.21 4.86
N THR A 211 15.16 -18.65 5.47
CA THR A 211 14.52 -17.42 5.01
C THR A 211 15.37 -16.22 5.44
N PRO A 212 15.76 -15.28 4.53
CA PRO A 212 16.52 -14.10 4.90
C PRO A 212 15.80 -13.31 6.00
N THR A 213 16.53 -12.93 7.04
CA THR A 213 16.01 -12.10 8.11
C THR A 213 15.56 -10.73 7.59
N MET A 214 14.70 -10.04 8.31
CA MET A 214 14.28 -8.68 7.96
C MET A 214 15.48 -7.72 7.80
N ALA A 215 16.54 -7.91 8.60
CA ALA A 215 17.77 -7.11 8.51
C ALA A 215 18.52 -7.36 7.20
N GLN A 216 18.64 -8.60 6.76
CA GLN A 216 19.24 -8.98 5.48
C GLN A 216 18.43 -8.43 4.31
N GLN A 217 17.10 -8.55 4.35
CA GLN A 217 16.22 -7.98 3.32
C GLN A 217 16.36 -6.45 3.21
N GLN A 218 16.56 -5.76 4.34
CA GLN A 218 16.78 -4.30 4.33
C GLN A 218 18.15 -3.93 3.76
N ALA A 219 19.19 -4.71 4.02
CA ALA A 219 20.52 -4.49 3.46
C ALA A 219 20.50 -4.65 1.93
N ASP A 220 19.87 -5.71 1.45
CA ASP A 220 19.70 -5.94 0.01
C ASP A 220 18.83 -4.85 -0.65
N ALA A 221 17.77 -4.39 0.04
CA ALA A 221 16.95 -3.30 -0.42
C ALA A 221 17.70 -1.98 -0.57
N LEU A 222 18.67 -1.72 0.34
CA LEU A 222 19.53 -0.54 0.27
C LEU A 222 20.45 -0.61 -0.95
N GLY A 223 20.99 -1.77 -1.28
CA GLY A 223 21.78 -2.00 -2.51
C GLY A 223 20.97 -1.63 -3.76
N LEU A 224 19.72 -2.10 -3.84
CA LEU A 224 18.82 -1.76 -4.95
C LEU A 224 18.50 -0.26 -5.03
N LEU A 225 18.40 0.43 -3.90
CA LEU A 225 18.20 1.89 -3.86
C LEU A 225 19.43 2.64 -4.36
N ALA A 226 20.63 2.21 -3.95
CA ALA A 226 21.88 2.79 -4.41
C ALA A 226 22.03 2.67 -5.93
N GLU A 227 21.77 1.50 -6.50
CA GLU A 227 21.73 1.28 -7.95
C GLU A 227 20.71 2.19 -8.64
N THR A 228 19.51 2.33 -8.06
CA THR A 228 18.47 3.19 -8.63
C THR A 228 18.88 4.65 -8.61
N ALA A 229 19.53 5.11 -7.56
CA ALA A 229 20.02 6.47 -7.42
C ALA A 229 21.11 6.77 -8.48
N LEU A 230 22.05 5.87 -8.67
CA LEU A 230 23.10 5.98 -9.69
C LEU A 230 22.50 6.00 -11.11
N HIS A 231 21.44 5.22 -11.35
CA HIS A 231 20.76 5.20 -12.65
C HIS A 231 20.00 6.50 -12.99
N HIS A 232 19.55 7.25 -11.99
CA HIS A 232 18.76 8.48 -12.17
C HIS A 232 19.60 9.76 -12.14
N GLY A 233 20.94 9.66 -12.12
CA GLY A 233 21.84 10.78 -12.33
C GLY A 233 21.90 11.78 -11.17
N ILE A 234 22.09 11.30 -9.95
CA ILE A 234 22.45 12.15 -8.79
C ILE A 234 23.79 12.85 -9.05
N ASP A 235 24.67 12.24 -9.86
CA ASP A 235 25.88 12.88 -10.36
C ASP A 235 25.65 13.32 -11.83
N PRO A 236 25.69 14.61 -12.16
CA PRO A 236 25.56 15.10 -13.53
C PRO A 236 26.69 14.70 -14.45
N GLY A 237 27.74 13.98 -13.98
CA GLY A 237 28.85 13.41 -14.78
C GLY A 237 29.12 14.01 -16.15
N ALA A 238 30.27 13.78 -16.75
CA ALA A 238 30.53 14.23 -18.12
C ALA A 238 29.54 13.64 -19.12
N PRO A 239 29.12 14.36 -20.17
CA PRO A 239 28.21 13.85 -21.19
C PRO A 239 28.79 12.57 -21.83
N GLY A 240 28.22 11.40 -21.49
CA GLY A 240 28.66 10.11 -22.01
C GLY A 240 28.98 9.04 -20.95
N GLU A 241 29.32 9.40 -19.72
CA GLU A 241 29.62 8.48 -18.62
C GLU A 241 28.48 8.48 -17.58
N ARG A 242 27.36 7.90 -17.95
CA ARG A 242 26.38 7.51 -16.94
C ARG A 242 26.86 6.21 -16.29
N TYR A 243 26.77 6.14 -14.97
CA TYR A 243 26.99 4.89 -14.24
C TYR A 243 26.19 3.76 -14.89
N GLN A 244 26.87 2.71 -15.28
CA GLN A 244 26.30 1.53 -15.91
C GLN A 244 26.62 0.34 -15.04
N VAL A 245 25.62 -0.46 -14.72
CA VAL A 245 25.85 -1.80 -14.22
C VAL A 245 26.12 -2.68 -15.43
N VAL A 246 27.36 -3.11 -15.57
CA VAL A 246 27.77 -4.00 -16.66
C VAL A 246 27.71 -5.42 -16.16
N VAL A 247 26.97 -6.26 -16.88
CA VAL A 247 26.87 -7.69 -16.62
C VAL A 247 27.51 -8.43 -17.79
N HIS A 248 28.50 -9.22 -17.49
CA HIS A 248 29.10 -10.17 -18.43
C HIS A 248 28.37 -11.49 -18.35
N VAL A 249 27.77 -11.94 -19.43
CA VAL A 249 27.04 -13.19 -19.47
C VAL A 249 27.31 -13.92 -20.77
N ASP A 250 27.59 -15.21 -20.69
CA ASP A 250 27.77 -16.05 -21.85
C ASP A 250 26.47 -16.21 -22.62
N ALA A 251 26.52 -16.13 -23.95
CA ALA A 251 25.34 -16.15 -24.80
C ALA A 251 24.51 -17.45 -24.60
N GLN A 252 25.16 -18.59 -24.40
CA GLN A 252 24.51 -19.86 -24.13
C GLN A 252 23.82 -19.88 -22.77
N VAL A 253 24.43 -19.30 -21.72
CA VAL A 253 23.83 -19.19 -20.37
C VAL A 253 22.65 -18.24 -20.39
N LEU A 254 22.71 -17.17 -21.19
CA LEU A 254 21.58 -16.26 -21.34
C LEU A 254 20.38 -16.90 -22.06
N ALA A 255 20.65 -17.86 -22.96
CA ALA A 255 19.61 -18.60 -23.68
C ALA A 255 19.05 -19.78 -22.88
N ASP A 256 19.90 -20.46 -22.11
CA ASP A 256 19.56 -21.62 -21.29
C ASP A 256 20.22 -21.49 -19.91
N ALA A 257 19.39 -21.35 -18.88
CA ALA A 257 19.86 -21.13 -17.52
C ALA A 257 20.67 -22.30 -16.95
N ASP A 258 20.45 -23.51 -17.47
CA ASP A 258 21.16 -24.74 -17.07
C ASP A 258 22.46 -24.94 -17.85
N ALA A 259 22.74 -24.14 -18.87
CA ALA A 259 23.96 -24.22 -19.63
C ALA A 259 25.19 -23.81 -18.80
N PRO A 260 26.34 -24.51 -18.94
CA PRO A 260 27.56 -24.12 -18.25
C PRO A 260 28.10 -22.80 -18.80
N GLY A 261 28.50 -21.87 -17.90
CA GLY A 261 29.08 -20.60 -18.27
C GLY A 261 28.99 -19.53 -17.19
N GLN A 262 29.33 -18.31 -17.56
CA GLN A 262 29.46 -17.19 -16.63
C GLN A 262 28.26 -16.23 -16.70
N SER A 263 27.85 -15.73 -15.52
CA SER A 263 26.95 -14.61 -15.34
C SER A 263 27.46 -13.79 -14.15
N VAL A 264 28.21 -12.73 -14.43
CA VAL A 264 28.98 -11.97 -13.43
C VAL A 264 28.87 -10.46 -13.67
N LEU A 265 28.92 -9.69 -12.61
CA LEU A 265 29.13 -8.23 -12.67
C LEU A 265 30.55 -7.91 -13.13
N GLU A 266 30.79 -6.70 -13.66
CA GLU A 266 32.12 -6.24 -14.06
C GLU A 266 33.15 -6.34 -12.93
N GLY A 267 32.71 -6.22 -11.66
CA GLY A 267 33.53 -6.46 -10.47
C GLY A 267 33.76 -7.94 -10.13
N GLY A 268 33.33 -8.90 -10.95
CA GLY A 268 33.57 -10.34 -10.77
C GLY A 268 32.52 -11.06 -9.90
N ALA A 269 31.61 -10.35 -9.26
CA ALA A 269 30.56 -10.95 -8.43
C ALA A 269 29.56 -11.73 -9.30
N ARG A 270 29.30 -13.00 -8.96
CA ARG A 270 28.35 -13.85 -9.68
C ARG A 270 26.91 -13.39 -9.40
N ILE A 271 26.10 -13.35 -10.46
CA ILE A 271 24.66 -13.08 -10.37
C ILE A 271 23.86 -14.21 -11.01
N PRO A 272 22.64 -14.48 -10.51
CA PRO A 272 21.75 -15.49 -11.08
C PRO A 272 21.43 -15.20 -12.56
N VAL A 273 21.32 -16.26 -13.33
CA VAL A 273 21.03 -16.19 -14.78
C VAL A 273 19.67 -15.52 -15.04
N ASP A 274 18.65 -15.83 -14.23
CA ASP A 274 17.31 -15.20 -14.32
C ASP A 274 17.38 -13.69 -14.17
N THR A 275 18.27 -13.20 -13.28
CA THR A 275 18.52 -11.75 -13.14
C THR A 275 19.13 -11.17 -14.41
N SER A 276 20.08 -11.87 -15.04
CA SER A 276 20.68 -11.43 -16.31
C SER A 276 19.68 -11.46 -17.46
N GLN A 277 18.83 -12.49 -17.52
CA GLN A 277 17.73 -12.57 -18.48
C GLN A 277 16.74 -11.42 -18.31
N ARG A 278 16.34 -11.14 -17.09
CA ARG A 278 15.46 -10.01 -16.77
C ARG A 278 16.05 -8.66 -17.19
N LEU A 279 17.33 -8.44 -16.88
CA LEU A 279 18.02 -7.21 -17.27
C LEU A 279 18.15 -7.10 -18.79
N ALA A 280 18.40 -8.19 -19.49
CA ALA A 280 18.55 -8.22 -20.95
C ALA A 280 17.28 -7.79 -21.70
N CYS A 281 16.08 -7.89 -21.11
CA CYS A 281 14.83 -7.45 -21.73
C CYS A 281 14.81 -5.95 -22.10
N ASP A 282 15.50 -5.09 -21.33
CA ASP A 282 15.47 -3.64 -21.51
C ASP A 282 16.86 -2.98 -21.44
N ALA A 283 17.92 -3.75 -21.46
CA ALA A 283 19.29 -3.26 -21.42
C ALA A 283 19.80 -2.84 -22.81
N SER A 284 20.90 -2.09 -22.82
CA SER A 284 21.75 -1.98 -23.98
C SER A 284 22.68 -3.19 -24.02
N ARG A 285 22.85 -3.79 -25.17
CA ARG A 285 23.68 -4.96 -25.36
C ARG A 285 24.91 -4.65 -26.20
N VAL A 286 26.04 -5.18 -25.78
CA VAL A 286 27.29 -5.21 -26.53
C VAL A 286 27.71 -6.69 -26.64
N VAL A 287 27.97 -7.17 -27.84
CA VAL A 287 28.50 -8.52 -28.03
C VAL A 287 30.02 -8.43 -28.05
N MET A 288 30.67 -9.19 -27.21
CA MET A 288 32.13 -9.35 -27.18
C MET A 288 32.48 -10.77 -27.62
N ARG A 289 33.45 -10.93 -28.52
CA ARG A 289 33.99 -12.20 -28.91
C ARG A 289 35.35 -12.39 -28.25
N HIS A 290 35.59 -13.55 -27.70
CA HIS A 290 36.85 -13.90 -27.07
C HIS A 290 37.54 -15.00 -27.86
N ASP A 291 38.86 -15.00 -27.85
CA ASP A 291 39.66 -16.14 -28.32
C ASP A 291 39.69 -17.26 -27.25
N PRO A 292 40.29 -18.44 -27.55
CA PRO A 292 40.43 -19.50 -26.58
C PRO A 292 41.18 -19.14 -25.31
N ASP A 293 42.01 -18.09 -25.36
CA ASP A 293 42.80 -17.58 -24.23
C ASP A 293 42.00 -16.54 -23.41
N GLY A 294 40.76 -16.27 -23.76
CA GLY A 294 39.86 -15.33 -23.05
C GLY A 294 40.07 -13.85 -23.39
N ARG A 295 40.89 -13.52 -24.44
CA ARG A 295 41.09 -12.13 -24.86
C ARG A 295 39.99 -11.67 -25.80
N VAL A 296 39.52 -10.43 -25.60
CA VAL A 296 38.48 -9.83 -26.48
C VAL A 296 39.06 -9.57 -27.87
N THR A 297 38.52 -10.23 -28.88
CA THR A 297 38.95 -10.11 -30.27
C THR A 297 38.04 -9.18 -31.09
N GLU A 298 36.79 -9.02 -30.69
CA GLU A 298 35.84 -8.18 -31.38
C GLU A 298 34.79 -7.61 -30.39
N ILE A 299 34.40 -6.35 -30.56
CA ILE A 299 33.36 -5.67 -29.80
C ILE A 299 32.32 -5.14 -30.76
N GLY A 300 31.07 -5.62 -30.62
CA GLY A 300 29.92 -5.16 -31.42
C GLY A 300 29.44 -3.78 -31.00
N ALA A 301 28.70 -3.10 -31.88
CA ALA A 301 28.08 -1.83 -31.56
C ALA A 301 27.02 -1.99 -30.47
N ARG A 302 26.89 -0.97 -29.60
CA ARG A 302 25.85 -0.91 -28.55
C ARG A 302 24.46 -0.79 -29.18
N THR A 303 23.58 -1.75 -28.91
CA THR A 303 22.20 -1.76 -29.40
C THR A 303 21.20 -1.86 -28.25
N ARG A 304 20.02 -1.25 -28.39
CA ARG A 304 18.92 -1.44 -27.45
C ARG A 304 18.08 -2.62 -27.89
N THR A 305 17.73 -3.48 -26.94
CA THR A 305 16.86 -4.64 -27.19
C THR A 305 15.45 -4.18 -27.61
N ILE A 306 14.89 -3.16 -26.94
CA ILE A 306 13.61 -2.54 -27.35
C ILE A 306 13.87 -1.11 -27.82
N PRO A 307 13.73 -0.84 -29.14
CA PRO A 307 13.94 0.50 -29.69
C PRO A 307 12.98 1.54 -29.11
N PRO A 308 13.38 2.82 -29.02
CA PRO A 308 12.54 3.89 -28.45
C PRO A 308 11.18 4.07 -29.12
N ALA A 309 11.11 3.88 -30.44
CA ALA A 309 9.84 3.96 -31.19
C ALA A 309 8.87 2.85 -30.76
N LEU A 310 9.37 1.62 -30.64
CA LEU A 310 8.58 0.47 -30.19
C LEU A 310 8.15 0.62 -28.72
N ARG A 311 9.01 1.18 -27.87
CA ARG A 311 8.67 1.50 -26.49
C ARG A 311 7.52 2.52 -26.41
N ARG A 312 7.54 3.57 -27.24
CA ARG A 312 6.42 4.54 -27.30
C ARG A 312 5.12 3.88 -27.74
N ALA A 313 5.17 3.03 -28.76
CA ALA A 313 4.01 2.29 -29.24
C ALA A 313 3.45 1.36 -28.16
N LEU A 314 4.34 0.68 -27.41
CA LEU A 314 3.98 -0.18 -26.29
C LEU A 314 3.28 0.60 -25.16
N GLN A 315 3.83 1.75 -24.78
CA GLN A 315 3.22 2.62 -23.77
C GLN A 315 1.87 3.17 -24.22
N HIS A 316 1.73 3.53 -25.50
CA HIS A 316 0.47 4.01 -26.06
C HIS A 316 -0.62 2.94 -26.06
N ARG A 317 -0.26 1.68 -26.42
CA ARG A 317 -1.18 0.54 -26.42
C ARG A 317 -1.61 0.14 -25.00
N ASP A 318 -0.64 -0.03 -24.10
CA ASP A 318 -0.86 -0.66 -22.78
C ASP A 318 -1.26 0.35 -21.70
N ARG A 319 -0.90 1.64 -21.88
CA ARG A 319 -1.19 2.76 -20.96
C ARG A 319 -0.73 2.59 -19.52
N GLY A 320 -0.07 1.48 -19.19
CA GLY A 320 0.42 1.11 -17.87
C GLY A 320 0.70 -0.37 -17.76
N CYS A 321 1.02 -0.80 -16.56
CA CYS A 321 1.27 -2.21 -16.26
C CYS A 321 0.05 -3.07 -16.57
N ARG A 322 0.22 -4.09 -17.40
CA ARG A 322 -0.85 -5.00 -17.84
C ARG A 322 -1.17 -6.11 -16.85
N PHE A 323 -0.42 -6.20 -15.74
CA PHE A 323 -0.72 -7.18 -14.70
C PHE A 323 -2.06 -6.86 -14.04
N PRO A 324 -2.99 -7.84 -13.88
CA PRO A 324 -4.32 -7.63 -13.33
C PRO A 324 -4.34 -6.85 -12.02
N GLY A 325 -5.15 -5.80 -11.96
CA GLY A 325 -5.31 -4.94 -10.78
C GLY A 325 -4.13 -3.99 -10.46
N CYS A 326 -3.09 -3.89 -11.31
CA CYS A 326 -1.90 -3.11 -10.98
C CYS A 326 -2.07 -1.59 -11.11
N GLY A 327 -2.65 -1.06 -12.16
CA GLY A 327 -2.90 0.37 -12.39
C GLY A 327 -1.67 1.31 -12.42
N ARG A 328 -0.42 0.81 -12.38
CA ARG A 328 0.80 1.64 -12.43
C ARG A 328 1.07 2.11 -13.85
N LEU A 329 1.24 3.44 -14.03
CA LEU A 329 1.44 4.06 -15.34
C LEU A 329 2.82 3.77 -15.95
N PHE A 330 3.86 3.64 -15.13
CA PHE A 330 5.23 3.43 -15.59
C PHE A 330 5.59 1.94 -15.58
N GLY A 331 6.24 1.49 -16.65
CA GLY A 331 6.63 0.10 -16.80
C GLY A 331 7.81 -0.09 -17.73
N GLN A 332 8.27 -1.32 -17.77
CA GLN A 332 9.31 -1.85 -18.64
C GLN A 332 8.65 -2.75 -19.69
N GLY A 333 9.23 -2.81 -20.90
CA GLY A 333 8.76 -3.76 -21.89
C GLY A 333 9.23 -5.16 -21.53
N HIS A 334 8.27 -6.08 -21.43
CA HIS A 334 8.51 -7.49 -21.19
C HIS A 334 8.27 -8.28 -22.49
N HIS A 335 9.19 -9.18 -22.86
CA HIS A 335 8.99 -10.10 -23.97
C HIS A 335 8.16 -11.29 -23.48
N ILE A 336 6.93 -11.46 -24.00
CA ILE A 336 6.01 -12.55 -23.65
C ILE A 336 6.67 -13.90 -23.93
N ARG A 337 7.13 -14.11 -25.17
CA ARG A 337 8.12 -15.14 -25.46
C ARG A 337 9.48 -14.52 -25.23
N HIS A 338 10.22 -15.03 -24.27
CA HIS A 338 11.46 -14.41 -23.82
C HIS A 338 12.46 -14.20 -24.97
N TRP A 339 13.13 -13.05 -24.96
CA TRP A 339 14.09 -12.66 -26.00
C TRP A 339 15.25 -13.69 -26.12
N ALA A 340 15.79 -14.16 -25.00
CA ALA A 340 16.87 -15.15 -24.97
C ALA A 340 16.45 -16.51 -25.58
N HIS A 341 15.15 -16.80 -25.61
CA HIS A 341 14.57 -17.99 -26.26
C HIS A 341 14.09 -17.71 -27.70
N GLY A 342 14.66 -16.67 -28.35
CA GLY A 342 14.34 -16.31 -29.74
C GLY A 342 12.99 -15.62 -29.90
N GLY A 343 12.42 -15.03 -28.86
CA GLY A 343 11.21 -14.21 -28.96
C GLY A 343 11.47 -12.91 -29.74
N PRO A 344 10.62 -12.56 -30.71
CA PRO A 344 10.83 -11.37 -31.54
C PRO A 344 10.57 -10.10 -30.75
N THR A 345 11.35 -9.04 -31.01
CA THR A 345 11.10 -7.70 -30.46
C THR A 345 10.07 -6.97 -31.30
N THR A 346 8.82 -7.39 -31.19
CA THR A 346 7.65 -6.83 -31.88
C THR A 346 6.58 -6.41 -30.87
N LEU A 347 5.70 -5.49 -31.27
CA LEU A 347 4.63 -5.02 -30.40
C LEU A 347 3.71 -6.17 -29.94
N SER A 348 3.49 -7.17 -30.80
CA SER A 348 2.69 -8.37 -30.50
C SER A 348 3.33 -9.28 -29.44
N ASN A 349 4.66 -9.31 -29.36
CA ASN A 349 5.39 -10.11 -28.36
C ASN A 349 5.82 -9.32 -27.13
N LEU A 350 5.38 -8.07 -26.98
CA LEU A 350 5.71 -7.23 -25.84
C LEU A 350 4.48 -6.94 -24.98
N ALA A 351 4.68 -6.84 -23.67
CA ALA A 351 3.72 -6.33 -22.71
C ALA A 351 4.39 -5.31 -21.78
N LEU A 352 3.67 -4.24 -21.39
CA LEU A 352 4.18 -3.29 -20.42
C LEU A 352 3.93 -3.80 -19.02
N LEU A 353 5.00 -4.03 -18.26
CA LEU A 353 4.93 -4.45 -16.86
C LEU A 353 5.68 -3.46 -15.99
N CYS A 354 5.12 -3.10 -14.83
CA CYS A 354 5.87 -2.32 -13.86
C CYS A 354 7.05 -3.15 -13.33
N ARG A 355 8.05 -2.50 -12.74
CA ARG A 355 9.28 -3.16 -12.25
C ARG A 355 8.97 -4.38 -11.37
N ARG A 356 7.95 -4.31 -10.50
CA ARG A 356 7.52 -5.42 -9.68
C ARG A 356 7.03 -6.60 -10.51
N HIS A 357 6.06 -6.36 -11.41
CA HIS A 357 5.43 -7.45 -12.16
C HIS A 357 6.30 -7.97 -13.31
N HIS A 358 7.19 -7.14 -13.86
CA HIS A 358 8.23 -7.61 -14.76
C HIS A 358 9.12 -8.67 -14.11
N ARG A 359 9.42 -8.44 -12.84
CA ARG A 359 10.17 -9.37 -12.04
C ARG A 359 9.35 -10.59 -11.64
N ALA A 360 8.08 -10.41 -11.24
CA ALA A 360 7.20 -11.52 -10.88
C ALA A 360 7.10 -12.56 -12.00
N VAL A 361 7.07 -12.10 -13.25
CA VAL A 361 7.04 -13.01 -14.41
C VAL A 361 8.38 -13.70 -14.65
N HIS A 362 9.53 -13.01 -14.42
CA HIS A 362 10.83 -13.64 -14.63
C HIS A 362 11.29 -14.54 -13.48
N GLU A 363 11.01 -14.13 -12.23
CA GLU A 363 11.66 -14.68 -11.05
C GLU A 363 10.70 -15.35 -10.07
N GLU A 364 9.36 -15.11 -10.18
CA GLU A 364 8.35 -15.60 -9.23
C GLU A 364 7.38 -16.63 -9.83
N GLY A 365 7.69 -17.15 -11.03
CA GLY A 365 6.88 -18.17 -11.68
C GLY A 365 5.52 -17.71 -12.22
N TYR A 366 5.22 -16.41 -12.22
CA TYR A 366 4.05 -15.89 -12.92
C TYR A 366 4.25 -16.02 -14.43
N GLN A 367 3.19 -16.42 -15.13
CA GLN A 367 3.22 -16.59 -16.57
C GLN A 367 2.33 -15.54 -17.22
N VAL A 368 2.75 -15.07 -18.39
CA VAL A 368 1.96 -14.21 -19.26
C VAL A 368 1.92 -14.80 -20.66
N GLU A 369 0.72 -14.90 -21.20
CA GLU A 369 0.46 -15.43 -22.54
C GLU A 369 -0.42 -14.45 -23.29
N ARG A 370 -0.22 -14.35 -24.60
CA ARG A 370 -1.13 -13.61 -25.47
C ARG A 370 -2.14 -14.57 -26.07
N GLN A 371 -3.40 -14.27 -25.87
CA GLN A 371 -4.51 -15.02 -26.47
C GLN A 371 -4.68 -14.70 -27.97
N PRO A 372 -5.36 -15.52 -28.75
CA PRO A 372 -5.60 -15.29 -30.19
C PRO A 372 -6.36 -13.99 -30.48
N ASP A 373 -7.20 -13.51 -29.56
CA ASP A 373 -7.92 -12.23 -29.63
C ASP A 373 -7.04 -11.01 -29.34
N GLY A 374 -5.79 -11.24 -28.87
CA GLY A 374 -4.82 -10.20 -28.56
C GLY A 374 -4.77 -9.81 -27.08
N ASP A 375 -5.67 -10.33 -26.25
CA ASP A 375 -5.67 -10.12 -24.83
C ASP A 375 -4.55 -10.87 -24.12
N LEU A 376 -4.16 -10.38 -22.93
CA LEU A 376 -3.13 -11.00 -22.11
C LEU A 376 -3.76 -11.85 -21.02
N CYS A 377 -3.32 -13.09 -20.91
CA CYS A 377 -3.70 -14.01 -19.86
C CYS A 377 -2.54 -14.15 -18.87
N PHE A 378 -2.82 -13.94 -17.58
CA PHE A 378 -1.84 -14.12 -16.52
C PHE A 378 -2.18 -15.34 -15.68
N ARG A 379 -1.15 -16.14 -15.35
CA ARG A 379 -1.27 -17.27 -14.44
C ARG A 379 -0.37 -17.09 -13.25
N ARG A 380 -0.83 -17.59 -12.12
CA ARG A 380 -0.05 -17.67 -10.88
C ARG A 380 0.99 -18.80 -10.99
N PRO A 381 1.98 -18.84 -10.09
CA PRO A 381 2.95 -19.94 -10.03
C PRO A 381 2.33 -21.33 -9.88
N ASP A 382 1.13 -21.41 -9.25
CA ASP A 382 0.35 -22.64 -9.12
C ASP A 382 -0.44 -23.03 -10.41
N GLY A 383 -0.26 -22.29 -11.51
CA GLY A 383 -0.94 -22.49 -12.78
C GLY A 383 -2.36 -21.93 -12.87
N ARG A 384 -2.93 -21.45 -11.76
CA ARG A 384 -4.29 -20.89 -11.75
C ARG A 384 -4.34 -19.55 -12.48
N LEU A 385 -5.43 -19.36 -13.22
CA LEU A 385 -5.70 -18.11 -13.90
C LEU A 385 -5.82 -16.96 -12.89
N LEU A 386 -5.18 -15.84 -13.19
CA LEU A 386 -5.41 -14.56 -12.50
C LEU A 386 -6.35 -13.71 -13.36
N PRO A 387 -7.64 -13.62 -13.03
CA PRO A 387 -8.60 -12.89 -13.85
C PRO A 387 -8.36 -11.37 -13.73
N GLU A 388 -8.62 -10.63 -14.80
CA GLU A 388 -8.58 -9.15 -14.76
C GLU A 388 -9.64 -8.59 -13.81
N VAL A 389 -10.81 -9.19 -13.81
CA VAL A 389 -11.93 -8.85 -12.95
C VAL A 389 -12.30 -10.06 -12.10
N PRO A 390 -12.39 -9.91 -10.78
CA PRO A 390 -12.81 -11.01 -9.91
C PRO A 390 -14.25 -11.40 -10.15
N GLU A 391 -14.57 -12.68 -9.90
CA GLU A 391 -15.95 -13.16 -9.95
C GLU A 391 -16.84 -12.37 -8.98
N ARG A 392 -18.05 -12.08 -9.44
CA ARG A 392 -19.04 -11.39 -8.62
C ARG A 392 -19.50 -12.28 -7.46
N ALA A 393 -19.59 -11.69 -6.28
CA ALA A 393 -20.18 -12.38 -5.14
C ALA A 393 -21.69 -12.61 -5.35
N VAL A 394 -22.19 -13.75 -4.92
CA VAL A 394 -23.63 -14.01 -4.86
C VAL A 394 -24.22 -13.21 -3.70
N VAL A 395 -25.17 -12.34 -4.01
CA VAL A 395 -25.88 -11.50 -3.02
C VAL A 395 -27.23 -12.15 -2.72
N PRO A 396 -27.64 -12.30 -1.45
CA PRO A 396 -28.97 -12.76 -1.08
C PRO A 396 -30.08 -11.86 -1.68
N GLN A 397 -31.28 -12.41 -1.91
CA GLN A 397 -32.41 -11.63 -2.42
C GLN A 397 -32.81 -10.49 -1.49
N ALA A 398 -32.72 -10.70 -0.16
CA ALA A 398 -33.02 -9.70 0.86
C ALA A 398 -31.77 -9.48 1.75
N PRO A 399 -30.74 -8.76 1.27
CA PRO A 399 -29.45 -8.66 1.98
C PRO A 399 -29.55 -7.91 3.31
N ALA A 400 -30.45 -6.93 3.43
CA ALA A 400 -30.66 -6.21 4.68
C ALA A 400 -31.29 -7.09 5.76
N ASP A 401 -32.27 -7.92 5.42
CA ASP A 401 -32.88 -8.85 6.36
C ASP A 401 -31.93 -9.98 6.76
N ALA A 402 -31.14 -10.48 5.82
CA ALA A 402 -30.08 -11.44 6.12
C ALA A 402 -29.01 -10.85 7.07
N LEU A 403 -28.72 -9.55 6.96
CA LEU A 403 -27.81 -8.84 7.87
C LEU A 403 -28.40 -8.71 9.28
N ARG A 404 -29.67 -8.30 9.39
CA ARG A 404 -30.38 -8.22 10.67
C ARG A 404 -30.44 -9.58 11.37
N ALA A 405 -30.90 -10.61 10.67
CA ALA A 405 -31.00 -11.97 11.21
C ALA A 405 -29.63 -12.49 11.72
N ARG A 406 -28.54 -12.15 11.02
CA ARG A 406 -27.19 -12.51 11.48
C ARG A 406 -26.80 -11.80 12.77
N HIS A 407 -27.13 -10.50 12.90
CA HIS A 407 -26.85 -9.73 14.11
C HIS A 407 -27.68 -10.24 15.29
N ASP A 408 -28.95 -10.54 15.06
CA ASP A 408 -29.84 -11.14 16.09
C ASP A 408 -29.29 -12.49 16.55
N ALA A 409 -28.85 -13.35 15.64
CA ALA A 409 -28.22 -14.62 15.96
C ALA A 409 -26.90 -14.49 16.75
N GLN A 410 -26.23 -13.34 16.65
CA GLN A 410 -25.04 -12.99 17.43
C GLN A 410 -25.39 -12.31 18.77
N GLY A 411 -26.65 -12.14 19.10
CA GLY A 411 -27.10 -11.45 20.31
C GLY A 411 -26.91 -9.92 20.27
N LEU A 412 -26.78 -9.34 19.08
CA LEU A 412 -26.67 -7.88 18.91
C LEU A 412 -28.08 -7.27 18.83
N HIS A 413 -28.49 -6.60 19.90
CA HIS A 413 -29.77 -5.90 19.98
C HIS A 413 -29.64 -4.49 19.40
N ILE A 414 -29.76 -4.37 18.08
CA ILE A 414 -29.66 -3.12 17.35
C ILE A 414 -31.05 -2.55 17.12
N HIS A 415 -31.25 -1.27 17.45
CA HIS A 415 -32.50 -0.54 17.30
C HIS A 415 -32.23 0.94 16.93
N ALA A 416 -33.23 1.72 16.64
CA ALA A 416 -33.15 3.11 16.17
C ALA A 416 -32.29 4.04 17.07
N ARG A 417 -32.20 3.76 18.37
CA ARG A 417 -31.44 4.57 19.31
C ARG A 417 -30.01 4.07 19.54
N THR A 418 -29.59 2.96 18.94
CA THR A 418 -28.27 2.34 19.18
C THR A 418 -27.10 3.28 18.90
N ALA A 419 -27.17 4.05 17.81
CA ALA A 419 -26.13 5.00 17.40
C ALA A 419 -26.47 6.47 17.72
N MET A 420 -27.54 6.71 18.51
CA MET A 420 -28.01 8.05 18.81
C MET A 420 -26.98 8.78 19.68
N PRO A 421 -26.50 9.99 19.28
CA PRO A 421 -25.60 10.76 20.09
C PRO A 421 -26.31 11.29 21.35
N GLY A 422 -25.56 11.36 22.46
CA GLY A 422 -26.04 11.93 23.72
C GLY A 422 -26.08 13.47 23.75
N TRP A 423 -25.76 14.12 22.64
CA TRP A 423 -25.75 15.58 22.55
C TRP A 423 -27.17 16.15 22.58
N LEU A 424 -27.37 17.14 23.46
CA LEU A 424 -28.68 17.77 23.70
C LEU A 424 -28.83 19.16 23.05
N GLY A 425 -27.93 19.53 22.16
CA GLY A 425 -27.96 20.81 21.44
C GLY A 425 -27.04 21.89 21.98
N GLU A 426 -26.24 21.60 23.01
CA GLU A 426 -25.31 22.55 23.58
C GLU A 426 -24.20 22.92 22.58
N ARG A 427 -23.70 24.17 22.71
CA ARG A 427 -22.57 24.60 21.89
C ARG A 427 -21.28 23.89 22.34
N LEU A 428 -20.65 23.15 21.44
CA LEU A 428 -19.37 22.50 21.69
C LEU A 428 -18.27 23.55 21.90
N ASP A 429 -17.71 23.63 23.11
CA ASP A 429 -16.47 24.34 23.40
C ASP A 429 -15.28 23.40 23.13
N VAL A 430 -14.68 23.58 21.95
CA VAL A 430 -13.54 22.74 21.51
C VAL A 430 -12.30 23.01 22.35
N GLY A 431 -12.08 24.24 22.81
CA GLY A 431 -10.94 24.61 23.66
C GLY A 431 -10.98 23.85 24.98
N TYR A 432 -12.10 23.97 25.68
CA TYR A 432 -12.33 23.25 26.94
C TYR A 432 -12.28 21.75 26.79
N ALA A 433 -12.89 21.21 25.74
CA ALA A 433 -12.85 19.77 25.48
C ALA A 433 -11.41 19.25 25.28
N ILE A 434 -10.57 19.99 24.56
CA ILE A 434 -9.14 19.63 24.38
C ILE A 434 -8.39 19.73 25.69
N ASP A 435 -8.61 20.79 26.47
CA ASP A 435 -7.96 20.98 27.77
C ASP A 435 -8.27 19.87 28.77
N VAL A 436 -9.49 19.31 28.71
CA VAL A 436 -9.88 18.18 29.57
C VAL A 436 -9.37 16.83 29.05
N LEU A 437 -9.40 16.63 27.75
CA LEU A 437 -9.18 15.32 27.14
C LEU A 437 -7.71 15.07 26.79
N HIS A 438 -6.95 16.10 26.42
CA HIS A 438 -5.60 15.94 25.90
C HIS A 438 -4.59 15.63 27.04
N PRO A 439 -3.77 14.58 26.92
CA PRO A 439 -2.84 14.15 27.99
C PRO A 439 -1.85 15.26 28.41
N VAL A 440 -1.34 16.05 27.43
CA VAL A 440 -0.38 17.12 27.70
C VAL A 440 -1.03 18.29 28.41
N ALA A 441 -2.30 18.62 28.14
CA ALA A 441 -3.04 19.66 28.83
C ALA A 441 -3.33 19.29 30.27
N ALA A 442 -3.57 17.99 30.56
CA ALA A 442 -3.72 17.49 31.91
C ALA A 442 -2.42 17.59 32.75
N CYS A 443 -1.25 17.32 32.14
CA CYS A 443 0.05 17.49 32.81
C CYS A 443 0.37 18.95 33.16
N VAL A 444 -0.02 19.92 32.33
CA VAL A 444 0.22 21.35 32.60
C VAL A 444 -0.62 21.81 33.78
N ARG A 445 -1.86 21.35 33.95
CA ARG A 445 -2.70 21.70 35.11
C ARG A 445 -2.15 21.15 36.43
N THR A 446 -1.70 19.90 36.46
CA THR A 446 -1.09 19.30 37.66
C THR A 446 0.20 20.03 38.05
N ALA A 447 0.99 20.50 37.09
CA ALA A 447 2.20 21.28 37.37
C ALA A 447 1.90 22.68 37.91
N VAL A 448 0.81 23.32 37.46
CA VAL A 448 0.40 24.67 37.92
C VAL A 448 -0.27 24.62 39.32
N GLU A 449 -0.98 23.53 39.65
CA GLU A 449 -1.55 23.33 40.98
C GLU A 449 -0.49 23.04 42.06
N PHE A 450 0.67 22.53 41.70
CA PHE A 450 1.78 22.30 42.64
C PHE A 450 2.65 23.54 42.90
N ASP A 451 2.57 24.58 42.06
CA ASP A 451 3.36 25.82 42.18
C ASP A 451 2.56 27.01 42.77
N ALA A 452 1.37 26.77 43.29
CA ALA A 452 0.64 27.79 44.02
C ALA A 452 1.32 28.07 45.40
N PRO A 453 1.84 29.25 45.68
CA PRO A 453 2.49 29.51 46.96
C PRO A 453 1.45 29.44 48.08
N VAL A 454 1.73 28.58 49.07
CA VAL A 454 0.99 28.54 50.32
C VAL A 454 1.09 29.94 50.94
N LYS A 455 0.00 30.70 50.90
CA LYS A 455 -0.10 31.98 51.63
C LYS A 455 -0.13 31.66 53.12
N SER A 456 0.96 31.99 53.78
CA SER A 456 1.08 32.08 55.21
C SER A 456 0.19 33.18 55.81
#